data_8b9e2721f0ffc0fd0cc2b7f9edaa0659
#
_entry.id   8b9e2721f0ffc0fd0cc2b7f9edaa0659
#
_cell.length_a   1.000
_cell.length_b   1.000
_cell.length_c   1.000
_cell.angle_alpha   90.00
_cell.angle_beta   90.00
_cell.angle_gamma   90.00
#
_symmetry.space_group_name_H-M   'P 1'
#
loop_
_entity.id
_entity.type
_entity.pdbx_description
1 polymer ?
#
loop_
_entity_poly.entity_id
_entity_poly.type
_entity_poly.pdbx_seq_one_letter_code
_entity_poly.pdbx_strand_id
1 'polypeptide(L)'
;SLGKEIFREHFSWDNKYEELNGYHFGGVLYLDGDVFSATTAWCTSPIGGENEWEYLYICRDYMGSITHVIDKSGNVLQELSYDPWGRFRDPDTQEMYAPGETPELLLLRGYCGHKHVEYHGLIHMNARLYDPVIGRFLSPDPYVQMPDFSQNFNRYTYCLNNPLVYKDENGEFIIAFFSHFINLYQ
;
A
#
# COMPACT_ATOMS: atom_id res chain seq x y z
N SER A 1 10.59 -2.97 29.93
CA SER A 1 10.31 -3.94 28.84
C SER A 1 8.90 -3.82 28.31
N LEU A 2 7.89 -3.55 29.15
CA LEU A 2 6.49 -3.40 28.74
C LEU A 2 6.29 -2.28 27.68
N GLY A 3 6.99 -1.14 27.81
CA GLY A 3 6.87 -0.02 26.87
C GLY A 3 7.36 -0.33 25.44
N LYS A 4 8.31 -1.28 25.30
CA LYS A 4 8.80 -1.70 23.99
C LYS A 4 7.87 -2.67 23.26
N GLU A 5 7.10 -3.48 23.99
CA GLU A 5 6.13 -4.43 23.44
C GLU A 5 4.86 -3.70 22.97
N ILE A 6 4.34 -2.77 23.77
CA ILE A 6 3.20 -1.93 23.40
C ILE A 6 3.53 -1.11 22.13
N PHE A 7 4.76 -0.61 22.01
CA PHE A 7 5.19 0.13 20.82
C PHE A 7 5.24 -0.74 19.57
N ARG A 8 5.52 -2.04 19.69
CA ARG A 8 5.55 -2.98 18.56
C ARG A 8 4.17 -3.41 18.06
N GLU A 9 3.18 -3.47 18.93
CA GLU A 9 1.85 -3.98 18.56
C GLU A 9 0.96 -2.94 17.87
N HIS A 10 1.25 -1.64 18.04
CA HIS A 10 0.38 -0.56 17.56
C HIS A 10 1.05 0.38 16.55
N PHE A 11 2.32 0.16 16.21
CA PHE A 11 3.06 1.05 15.34
C PHE A 11 3.85 0.27 14.30
N SER A 12 3.73 0.68 13.06
CA SER A 12 4.52 0.19 11.94
C SER A 12 5.39 1.31 11.39
N TRP A 13 6.64 1.01 11.11
CA TRP A 13 7.64 1.99 10.69
C TRP A 13 8.10 1.72 9.27
N ASP A 14 8.06 2.72 8.41
CA ASP A 14 8.65 2.72 7.08
C ASP A 14 9.75 3.79 6.98
N ASN A 15 10.93 3.42 6.47
CA ASN A 15 11.98 4.37 6.15
C ASN A 15 11.72 4.97 4.77
N LYS A 16 11.53 6.26 4.69
CA LYS A 16 11.25 6.95 3.42
C LYS A 16 12.51 7.34 2.65
N TYR A 17 13.60 7.63 3.35
CA TYR A 17 14.85 8.06 2.73
C TYR A 17 16.04 7.34 3.33
N GLU A 18 16.67 6.45 2.56
CA GLU A 18 18.06 6.06 2.75
C GLU A 18 18.88 6.86 1.76
N GLU A 19 19.46 7.97 2.16
CA GLU A 19 20.47 8.62 1.34
C GLU A 19 21.88 8.10 1.65
N LEU A 20 22.57 7.68 0.60
CA LEU A 20 23.98 7.25 0.61
C LEU A 20 24.97 8.36 0.94
N ASN A 21 24.55 9.60 1.13
CA ASN A 21 25.40 10.78 1.34
C ASN A 21 25.00 11.70 2.51
N GLY A 22 24.47 11.14 3.59
CA GLY A 22 24.47 11.83 4.89
C GLY A 22 23.38 12.87 5.12
N TYR A 23 22.25 12.82 4.44
CA TYR A 23 21.12 13.71 4.68
C TYR A 23 19.79 12.97 4.89
N HIS A 24 19.15 13.28 6.01
CA HIS A 24 17.75 13.09 6.39
C HIS A 24 17.15 11.68 6.32
N PHE A 25 17.17 11.00 7.43
CA PHE A 25 16.30 9.85 7.71
C PHE A 25 14.86 10.34 7.89
N GLY A 26 14.08 10.29 6.82
CA GLY A 26 12.62 10.43 6.93
C GLY A 26 12.00 9.10 7.33
N GLY A 27 11.20 9.07 8.38
CA GLY A 27 10.44 7.90 8.80
C GLY A 27 8.95 8.18 8.75
N VAL A 28 8.16 7.13 8.53
CA VAL A 28 6.70 7.16 8.66
C VAL A 28 6.30 6.16 9.73
N LEU A 29 5.64 6.64 10.78
CA LEU A 29 5.06 5.83 11.83
C LEU A 29 3.55 5.77 11.64
N TYR A 30 3.02 4.60 11.37
CA TYR A 30 1.59 4.38 11.25
C TYR A 30 0.96 4.21 12.63
N LEU A 31 -0.14 4.93 12.89
CA LEU A 31 -0.82 4.99 14.17
C LEU A 31 -2.23 4.40 14.04
N ASP A 32 -2.74 3.83 15.14
CA ASP A 32 -4.08 3.23 15.22
C ASP A 32 -4.31 2.08 14.24
N GLY A 33 -3.28 1.29 14.02
CA GLY A 33 -3.34 0.12 13.15
C GLY A 33 -1.99 -0.23 12.53
N ASP A 34 -2.01 -1.20 11.66
CA ASP A 34 -0.87 -1.56 10.82
C ASP A 34 -0.81 -0.70 9.55
N VAL A 35 0.19 -0.95 8.71
CA VAL A 35 0.39 -0.20 7.46
C VAL A 35 -0.75 -0.33 6.45
N PHE A 36 -1.63 -1.33 6.61
CA PHE A 36 -2.76 -1.60 5.72
C PHE A 36 -4.07 -0.99 6.21
N SER A 37 -4.17 -0.69 7.51
CA SER A 37 -5.41 -0.27 8.18
C SER A 37 -5.30 1.09 8.87
N ALA A 38 -4.10 1.57 9.21
CA ALA A 38 -3.91 2.83 9.91
C ALA A 38 -4.57 4.01 9.18
N THR A 39 -5.25 4.83 9.97
CA THR A 39 -5.91 6.07 9.51
C THR A 39 -5.08 7.31 9.74
N THR A 40 -3.97 7.19 10.47
CA THR A 40 -3.08 8.30 10.81
C THR A 40 -1.64 7.86 10.64
N ALA A 41 -0.80 8.75 10.13
CA ALA A 41 0.64 8.63 10.12
C ALA A 41 1.31 9.79 10.84
N TRP A 42 2.43 9.53 11.48
CA TRP A 42 3.32 10.56 12.02
C TRP A 42 4.65 10.45 11.28
N CYS A 43 5.02 11.48 10.56
CA CYS A 43 6.17 11.47 9.67
C CYS A 43 6.99 12.74 9.76
N THR A 44 8.24 12.68 9.33
CA THR A 44 9.05 13.86 9.11
C THR A 44 8.52 14.61 7.91
N SER A 45 8.23 15.91 8.10
CA SER A 45 7.59 16.74 7.08
C SER A 45 8.39 16.76 5.77
N PRO A 46 7.75 16.44 4.66
CA PRO A 46 8.32 16.68 3.33
C PRO A 46 8.19 18.15 2.91
N ILE A 47 7.40 18.96 3.62
CA ILE A 47 6.96 20.32 3.21
C ILE A 47 7.56 21.41 4.06
N GLY A 48 7.91 21.15 5.31
CA GLY A 48 8.44 22.12 6.26
C GLY A 48 9.85 21.77 6.68
N GLY A 49 10.75 22.67 6.61
CA GLY A 49 12.17 22.62 7.00
C GLY A 49 12.63 21.52 7.97
N GLU A 50 13.91 21.41 8.13
CA GLU A 50 14.64 20.33 8.81
C GLU A 50 13.96 19.79 10.08
N ASN A 51 13.57 18.51 10.07
CA ASN A 51 13.22 17.67 11.23
C ASN A 51 11.93 17.99 12.01
N GLU A 52 10.93 18.61 11.41
CA GLU A 52 9.62 18.69 12.06
C GLU A 52 8.79 17.44 11.74
N TRP A 53 8.29 16.80 12.81
CA TRP A 53 7.35 15.69 12.72
C TRP A 53 5.92 16.22 12.69
N GLU A 54 5.13 15.73 11.76
CA GLU A 54 3.73 16.12 11.63
C GLU A 54 2.79 14.92 11.54
N TYR A 55 1.54 15.14 11.92
CA TYR A 55 0.46 14.16 11.75
C TYR A 55 -0.18 14.32 10.39
N LEU A 56 -0.35 13.20 9.71
CA LEU A 56 -1.08 13.10 8.46
C LEU A 56 -2.24 12.13 8.63
N TYR A 57 -3.39 12.49 8.08
CA TYR A 57 -4.56 11.63 8.05
C TYR A 57 -4.63 10.90 6.71
N ILE A 58 -4.97 9.61 6.77
CA ILE A 58 -4.97 8.71 5.61
C ILE A 58 -6.41 8.29 5.31
N CYS A 59 -6.90 8.62 4.11
CA CYS A 59 -8.14 8.06 3.60
C CYS A 59 -7.83 6.88 2.69
N ARG A 60 -8.68 5.86 2.76
CA ARG A 60 -8.52 4.62 1.98
C ARG A 60 -9.81 4.26 1.27
N ASP A 61 -9.68 3.57 0.16
CA ASP A 61 -10.80 2.89 -0.48
C ASP A 61 -11.16 1.59 0.25
N TYR A 62 -12.20 0.90 -0.24
CA TYR A 62 -12.68 -0.36 0.33
C TYR A 62 -11.66 -1.51 0.23
N MET A 63 -10.69 -1.43 -0.68
CA MET A 63 -9.60 -2.40 -0.82
C MET A 63 -8.41 -2.09 0.10
N GLY A 64 -8.42 -0.91 0.76
CA GLY A 64 -7.36 -0.43 1.61
C GLY A 64 -6.28 0.38 0.88
N SER A 65 -6.49 0.73 -0.39
CA SER A 65 -5.59 1.63 -1.13
C SER A 65 -5.68 3.03 -0.55
N ILE A 66 -4.54 3.70 -0.43
CA ILE A 66 -4.48 5.09 0.02
C ILE A 66 -4.99 5.99 -1.10
N THR A 67 -6.08 6.72 -0.84
CA THR A 67 -6.69 7.64 -1.80
C THR A 67 -6.35 9.09 -1.51
N HIS A 68 -6.28 9.49 -0.23
CA HIS A 68 -5.93 10.85 0.15
C HIS A 68 -4.98 10.84 1.35
N VAL A 69 -4.05 11.80 1.35
CA VAL A 69 -3.23 12.17 2.48
C VAL A 69 -3.54 13.62 2.83
N ILE A 70 -3.92 13.88 4.09
CA ILE A 70 -4.47 15.14 4.55
C ILE A 70 -3.66 15.64 5.74
N ASP A 71 -3.35 16.94 5.80
CA ASP A 71 -2.66 17.56 6.92
C ASP A 71 -3.61 17.79 8.13
N LYS A 72 -3.03 18.21 9.25
CA LYS A 72 -3.77 18.58 10.48
C LYS A 72 -4.74 19.76 10.31
N SER A 73 -4.59 20.54 9.24
CA SER A 73 -5.44 21.71 8.94
C SER A 73 -6.61 21.32 8.01
N GLY A 74 -6.64 20.08 7.52
CA GLY A 74 -7.64 19.59 6.58
C GLY A 74 -7.31 19.83 5.12
N ASN A 75 -6.10 20.27 4.80
CA ASN A 75 -5.68 20.42 3.40
C ASN A 75 -5.28 19.06 2.83
N VAL A 76 -5.74 18.75 1.63
CA VAL A 76 -5.33 17.56 0.89
C VAL A 76 -3.92 17.81 0.35
N LEU A 77 -2.95 17.03 0.84
CA LEU A 77 -1.55 17.08 0.41
C LEU A 77 -1.30 16.18 -0.79
N GLN A 78 -2.01 15.08 -0.87
CA GLN A 78 -1.92 14.13 -1.98
C GLN A 78 -3.26 13.47 -2.22
N GLU A 79 -3.65 13.36 -3.48
CA GLU A 79 -4.78 12.58 -3.97
C GLU A 79 -4.27 11.53 -4.94
N LEU A 80 -4.74 10.29 -4.79
CA LEU A 80 -4.30 9.13 -5.55
C LEU A 80 -5.50 8.35 -6.10
N SER A 81 -5.40 7.91 -7.32
CA SER A 81 -6.39 7.05 -7.96
C SER A 81 -5.71 5.87 -8.65
N TYR A 82 -6.40 4.73 -8.67
CA TYR A 82 -5.87 3.49 -9.24
C TYR A 82 -6.90 2.84 -10.16
N ASP A 83 -6.42 2.11 -11.15
CA ASP A 83 -7.25 1.14 -11.83
C ASP A 83 -7.43 -0.13 -10.96
N PRO A 84 -8.28 -1.09 -11.36
CA PRO A 84 -8.46 -2.32 -10.60
C PRO A 84 -7.20 -3.15 -10.38
N TRP A 85 -6.17 -2.96 -11.20
CA TRP A 85 -4.90 -3.69 -11.13
C TRP A 85 -3.79 -2.94 -10.40
N GLY A 86 -4.07 -1.70 -9.95
CA GLY A 86 -3.13 -0.90 -9.15
C GLY A 86 -2.26 0.05 -9.98
N ARG A 87 -2.53 0.24 -11.27
CA ARG A 87 -1.89 1.31 -12.03
C ARG A 87 -2.44 2.66 -11.59
N PHE A 88 -1.56 3.64 -11.46
CA PHE A 88 -1.98 5.00 -11.16
C PHE A 88 -2.79 5.62 -12.29
N ARG A 89 -3.86 6.30 -11.91
CA ARG A 89 -4.67 7.16 -12.75
C ARG A 89 -4.64 8.57 -12.20
N ASP A 90 -4.76 9.54 -13.08
CA ASP A 90 -5.03 10.92 -12.69
C ASP A 90 -6.40 10.98 -11.97
N PRO A 91 -6.48 11.56 -10.77
CA PRO A 91 -7.73 11.59 -10.00
C PRO A 91 -8.87 12.35 -10.69
N ASP A 92 -8.55 13.41 -11.45
CA ASP A 92 -9.53 14.27 -12.12
C ASP A 92 -9.99 13.67 -13.45
N THR A 93 -9.04 13.30 -14.31
CA THR A 93 -9.32 12.84 -15.68
C THR A 93 -9.57 11.34 -15.78
N GLN A 94 -9.13 10.56 -14.78
CA GLN A 94 -9.14 9.10 -14.76
C GLN A 94 -8.29 8.45 -15.87
N GLU A 95 -7.46 9.21 -16.53
CA GLU A 95 -6.50 8.70 -17.51
C GLU A 95 -5.29 8.06 -16.81
N MET A 96 -4.71 7.04 -17.42
CA MET A 96 -3.52 6.39 -16.89
C MET A 96 -2.30 7.29 -17.05
N TYR A 97 -1.49 7.39 -16.00
CA TYR A 97 -0.18 8.04 -16.13
C TYR A 97 0.72 7.27 -17.12
N ALA A 98 1.47 8.00 -17.92
CA ALA A 98 2.48 7.41 -18.75
C ALA A 98 3.64 6.83 -17.91
N PRO A 99 4.39 5.85 -18.42
CA PRO A 99 5.56 5.32 -17.72
C PRO A 99 6.55 6.42 -17.36
N GLY A 100 6.89 6.50 -16.07
CA GLY A 100 7.78 7.54 -15.53
C GLY A 100 7.09 8.86 -15.13
N GLU A 101 5.79 9.00 -15.32
CA GLU A 101 4.98 10.16 -14.91
C GLU A 101 4.12 9.88 -13.66
N THR A 102 4.28 8.72 -13.04
CA THR A 102 3.55 8.35 -11.83
C THR A 102 3.87 9.29 -10.67
N PRO A 103 2.87 9.62 -9.82
CA PRO A 103 3.09 10.51 -8.68
C PRO A 103 4.10 9.90 -7.69
N GLU A 104 4.98 10.74 -7.16
CA GLU A 104 5.82 10.38 -6.01
C GLU A 104 4.95 10.27 -4.76
N LEU A 105 5.08 9.17 -4.02
CA LEU A 105 4.23 8.89 -2.87
C LEU A 105 4.75 9.52 -1.58
N LEU A 106 3.91 10.32 -0.90
CA LEU A 106 4.24 10.89 0.41
C LEU A 106 4.49 9.82 1.48
N LEU A 107 3.78 8.70 1.42
CA LEU A 107 3.84 7.63 2.42
C LEU A 107 4.46 6.32 1.89
N LEU A 108 5.11 6.31 0.73
CA LEU A 108 5.67 5.13 0.05
C LEU A 108 4.68 4.01 -0.27
N ARG A 109 3.47 4.06 0.26
CA ARG A 109 2.43 3.08 0.11
C ARG A 109 1.25 3.65 -0.66
N GLY A 110 0.56 2.78 -1.38
CA GLY A 110 -0.57 3.18 -2.21
C GLY A 110 -1.60 2.08 -2.37
N TYR A 111 -1.60 1.41 -3.51
CA TYR A 111 -2.55 0.37 -3.88
C TYR A 111 -2.61 -0.75 -2.84
N CYS A 112 -3.81 -1.03 -2.31
CA CYS A 112 -4.07 -2.00 -1.24
C CYS A 112 -3.14 -1.87 -0.01
N GLY A 113 -2.54 -0.67 0.23
CA GLY A 113 -1.60 -0.43 1.31
C GLY A 113 -0.18 -0.97 1.08
N HIS A 114 0.11 -1.50 -0.10
CA HIS A 114 1.43 -2.03 -0.43
C HIS A 114 2.44 -0.93 -0.76
N LYS A 115 3.74 -1.23 -0.58
CA LYS A 115 4.84 -0.37 -1.00
C LYS A 115 4.96 -0.31 -2.52
N HIS A 116 5.08 0.89 -3.05
CA HIS A 116 5.45 1.08 -4.45
C HIS A 116 6.96 1.18 -4.58
N VAL A 117 7.52 0.51 -5.59
CA VAL A 117 8.93 0.61 -5.93
C VAL A 117 9.09 1.78 -6.88
N GLU A 118 9.51 2.91 -6.33
CA GLU A 118 9.73 4.15 -7.08
C GLU A 118 10.59 3.89 -8.32
N TYR A 119 10.35 4.63 -9.38
CA TYR A 119 11.02 4.55 -10.70
C TYR A 119 10.79 3.27 -11.51
N HIS A 120 10.24 2.20 -10.94
CA HIS A 120 10.06 0.92 -11.65
C HIS A 120 8.60 0.62 -11.98
N GLY A 121 7.63 1.35 -11.41
CA GLY A 121 6.20 1.09 -11.58
C GLY A 121 5.73 -0.24 -11.00
N LEU A 122 6.54 -0.87 -10.14
CA LEU A 122 6.24 -2.14 -9.50
C LEU A 122 5.66 -1.92 -8.10
N ILE A 123 4.93 -2.92 -7.61
CA ILE A 123 4.38 -2.93 -6.26
C ILE A 123 5.00 -4.08 -5.48
N HIS A 124 5.58 -3.78 -4.32
CA HIS A 124 6.16 -4.77 -3.42
C HIS A 124 5.07 -5.29 -2.47
N MET A 125 4.56 -6.48 -2.75
CA MET A 125 3.53 -7.14 -1.93
C MET A 125 4.16 -8.11 -0.93
N ASN A 126 5.15 -7.64 -0.15
CA ASN A 126 5.93 -8.38 0.85
C ASN A 126 6.69 -9.58 0.25
N ALA A 127 6.04 -10.72 0.01
CA ALA A 127 6.72 -11.93 -0.48
C ALA A 127 7.09 -11.85 -1.97
N ARG A 128 6.34 -11.08 -2.78
CA ARG A 128 6.53 -11.02 -4.23
C ARG A 128 6.46 -9.60 -4.77
N LEU A 129 7.18 -9.36 -5.87
CA LEU A 129 6.99 -8.15 -6.69
C LEU A 129 5.84 -8.37 -7.67
N TYR A 130 5.00 -7.37 -7.80
CA TYR A 130 3.84 -7.33 -8.67
C TYR A 130 3.99 -6.22 -9.70
N ASP A 131 3.69 -6.54 -10.95
CA ASP A 131 3.64 -5.58 -12.03
C ASP A 131 2.17 -5.26 -12.37
N PRO A 132 1.68 -4.05 -12.04
CA PRO A 132 0.30 -3.66 -12.28
C PRO A 132 -0.02 -3.47 -13.77
N VAL A 133 0.99 -3.25 -14.63
CA VAL A 133 0.79 -3.07 -16.07
C VAL A 133 0.37 -4.37 -16.73
N ILE A 134 1.00 -5.47 -16.35
CA ILE A 134 0.65 -6.81 -16.88
C ILE A 134 -0.33 -7.57 -15.96
N GLY A 135 -0.63 -7.06 -14.76
CA GLY A 135 -1.51 -7.67 -13.78
C GLY A 135 -0.99 -9.00 -13.24
N ARG A 136 0.33 -9.12 -13.04
CA ARG A 136 0.99 -10.38 -12.65
C ARG A 136 2.08 -10.18 -11.62
N PHE A 137 2.29 -11.21 -10.79
CA PHE A 137 3.52 -11.34 -10.01
C PHE A 137 4.71 -11.67 -10.91
N LEU A 138 5.89 -11.19 -10.54
CA LEU A 138 7.15 -11.46 -11.27
C LEU A 138 7.81 -12.78 -10.86
N SER A 139 7.32 -13.39 -9.78
CA SER A 139 7.75 -14.73 -9.33
C SER A 139 6.54 -15.63 -9.09
N PRO A 140 6.70 -16.96 -9.26
CA PRO A 140 5.60 -17.90 -9.06
C PRO A 140 5.25 -18.00 -7.57
N ASP A 141 3.95 -18.17 -7.26
CA ASP A 141 3.49 -18.51 -5.93
C ASP A 141 4.13 -19.82 -5.47
N PRO A 142 4.73 -19.90 -4.25
CA PRO A 142 5.23 -21.18 -3.75
C PRO A 142 4.12 -22.20 -3.52
N TYR A 143 2.86 -21.75 -3.34
CA TYR A 143 1.73 -22.62 -3.01
C TYR A 143 0.64 -22.61 -4.08
N VAL A 144 -0.06 -23.72 -4.23
CA VAL A 144 -1.34 -23.83 -4.96
C VAL A 144 -2.44 -23.88 -3.90
N GLN A 145 -3.09 -22.74 -3.65
CA GLN A 145 -4.03 -22.60 -2.53
C GLN A 145 -5.36 -23.35 -2.76
N MET A 146 -5.79 -23.47 -4.01
CA MET A 146 -7.03 -24.13 -4.42
C MET A 146 -6.75 -25.12 -5.54
N PRO A 147 -6.31 -26.35 -5.22
CA PRO A 147 -5.95 -27.34 -6.26
C PRO A 147 -7.11 -27.79 -7.14
N ASP A 148 -8.35 -27.65 -6.65
CA ASP A 148 -9.56 -27.97 -7.42
C ASP A 148 -10.01 -26.83 -8.36
N PHE A 149 -9.33 -25.69 -8.32
CA PHE A 149 -9.66 -24.53 -9.15
C PHE A 149 -8.58 -24.27 -10.19
N SER A 150 -8.89 -24.51 -11.45
CA SER A 150 -7.91 -24.50 -12.56
C SER A 150 -7.15 -23.17 -12.70
N GLN A 151 -7.75 -22.02 -12.38
CA GLN A 151 -7.08 -20.73 -12.44
C GLN A 151 -5.95 -20.59 -11.39
N ASN A 152 -5.99 -21.35 -10.29
CA ASN A 152 -4.96 -21.34 -9.26
C ASN A 152 -3.67 -22.03 -9.70
N PHE A 153 -3.69 -22.81 -10.77
CA PHE A 153 -2.46 -23.36 -11.35
C PHE A 153 -1.60 -22.33 -12.07
N ASN A 154 -2.16 -21.15 -12.43
CA ASN A 154 -1.36 -20.04 -12.89
C ASN A 154 -0.76 -19.29 -11.67
N ARG A 155 0.40 -19.74 -11.25
CA ARG A 155 1.11 -19.26 -10.03
C ARG A 155 1.58 -17.81 -10.09
N TYR A 156 1.43 -17.12 -11.22
CA TYR A 156 1.76 -15.70 -11.40
C TYR A 156 0.52 -14.80 -11.30
N THR A 157 -0.67 -15.39 -11.19
CA THR A 157 -1.93 -14.64 -11.19
C THR A 157 -2.10 -13.86 -9.89
N TYR A 158 -2.47 -12.58 -10.00
CA TYR A 158 -2.91 -11.76 -8.89
C TYR A 158 -4.42 -11.94 -8.70
N CYS A 159 -4.83 -12.22 -7.45
CA CYS A 159 -6.24 -12.28 -7.03
C CYS A 159 -7.14 -13.09 -7.96
N LEU A 160 -6.67 -14.23 -8.52
CA LEU A 160 -7.42 -15.07 -9.44
C LEU A 160 -7.99 -14.30 -10.66
N ASN A 161 -7.33 -13.24 -11.11
CA ASN A 161 -7.80 -12.27 -12.11
C ASN A 161 -9.07 -11.50 -11.72
N ASN A 162 -9.38 -11.40 -10.43
CA ASN A 162 -10.52 -10.61 -9.91
C ASN A 162 -10.10 -9.70 -8.74
N PRO A 163 -9.30 -8.65 -9.00
CA PRO A 163 -8.74 -7.79 -7.96
C PRO A 163 -9.75 -6.88 -7.26
N LEU A 164 -11.00 -6.79 -7.76
CA LEU A 164 -12.07 -6.04 -7.11
C LEU A 164 -12.81 -6.86 -6.03
N VAL A 165 -12.58 -8.17 -5.98
CA VAL A 165 -13.23 -9.09 -5.02
C VAL A 165 -12.22 -9.66 -4.04
N TYR A 166 -11.01 -9.88 -4.50
CA TYR A 166 -9.95 -10.50 -3.73
C TYR A 166 -8.82 -9.52 -3.47
N LYS A 167 -8.17 -9.69 -2.32
CA LYS A 167 -6.98 -8.95 -1.90
C LYS A 167 -5.89 -9.96 -1.52
N ASP A 168 -4.65 -9.60 -1.78
CA ASP A 168 -3.47 -10.33 -1.29
C ASP A 168 -2.66 -9.36 -0.39
N GLU A 169 -2.67 -9.58 0.92
CA GLU A 169 -2.03 -8.68 1.89
C GLU A 169 -0.54 -8.98 2.10
N ASN A 170 -0.13 -10.20 1.83
CA ASN A 170 1.24 -10.63 2.09
C ASN A 170 2.00 -11.09 0.83
N GLY A 171 1.36 -11.09 -0.33
CA GLY A 171 1.95 -11.56 -1.58
C GLY A 171 2.03 -13.08 -1.71
N GLU A 172 1.28 -13.84 -0.88
CA GLU A 172 1.23 -15.30 -0.89
C GLU A 172 -0.19 -15.85 -0.78
N PHE A 173 -1.09 -15.16 -0.06
CA PHE A 173 -2.44 -15.67 0.22
C PHE A 173 -3.53 -14.70 -0.22
N ILE A 174 -4.45 -15.22 -1.00
CA ILE A 174 -5.62 -14.49 -1.49
C ILE A 174 -6.73 -14.55 -0.44
N ILE A 175 -7.24 -13.39 -0.05
CA ILE A 175 -8.36 -13.23 0.88
C ILE A 175 -9.55 -12.64 0.13
N ALA A 176 -10.73 -13.28 0.25
CA ALA A 176 -11.96 -12.70 -0.26
C ALA A 176 -12.40 -11.53 0.64
N PHE A 177 -12.56 -10.34 0.09
CA PHE A 177 -12.94 -9.15 0.83
C PHE A 177 -14.27 -9.34 1.60
N PHE A 178 -15.23 -10.06 1.02
CA PHE A 178 -16.52 -10.32 1.65
C PHE A 178 -16.49 -11.31 2.83
N SER A 179 -15.41 -12.06 3.04
CA SER A 179 -15.33 -12.99 4.20
C SER A 179 -15.27 -12.27 5.53
N HIS A 180 -14.80 -11.03 5.57
CA HIS A 180 -14.78 -10.21 6.79
C HIS A 180 -16.17 -9.74 7.22
N PHE A 181 -17.11 -9.56 6.28
CA PHE A 181 -18.51 -9.18 6.60
C PHE A 181 -19.37 -10.35 7.06
N ILE A 182 -19.07 -11.58 6.66
CA ILE A 182 -19.87 -12.75 7.05
C ILE A 182 -19.65 -13.11 8.53
N ASN A 183 -18.49 -12.87 9.10
CA ASN A 183 -18.19 -13.14 10.50
C ASN A 183 -18.77 -12.11 11.49
N LEU A 184 -19.36 -11.00 11.02
CA LEU A 184 -20.04 -10.01 11.86
C LEU A 184 -21.54 -10.34 12.09
N TYR A 185 -22.09 -11.38 11.44
CA TYR A 185 -23.49 -11.80 11.53
C TYR A 185 -23.67 -13.22 12.09
N GLN A 186 -22.64 -13.82 12.69
CA GLN A 186 -22.72 -15.02 13.53
C GLN A 186 -22.33 -14.66 14.95
#